data_8d39fb7c1ec965c979fd884bf4917309
#
_entry.id   8d39fb7c1ec965c979fd884bf4917309
#
_cell.length_a   1.000
_cell.length_b   1.000
_cell.length_c   1.000
_cell.angle_alpha   90.00
_cell.angle_beta   90.00
_cell.angle_gamma   90.00
#
_symmetry.space_group_name_H-M   'P 1'
#
loop_
_entity.id
_entity.type
_entity.pdbx_description
1 polymer ?
#
loop_
_entity_poly.entity_id
_entity_poly.type
_entity_poly.pdbx_seq_one_letter_code
_entity_poly.pdbx_strand_id
1 'polypeptide(L)'
;MSQKLKYTTEQFRKAIKLSGGVISVIAQRVGCSWHTAKKYIEKFPTLRDAYEGELQFTNDIALTVVLQAIKEGDVGTAKWWLTKKRPLEFGEQQVPTVEQHSSVEDLAVLAEMIRDAHERD
;
A
#
# COMPACT_ATOMS: atom_id res chain seq x y z
N MET A 1 -7.50 13.32 -37.10
CA MET A 1 -7.37 11.94 -37.39
C MET A 1 -7.33 11.08 -36.13
N SER A 2 -8.21 10.16 -36.09
CA SER A 2 -8.25 9.30 -34.92
C SER A 2 -7.08 8.35 -34.94
N GLN A 3 -6.50 8.14 -33.81
CA GLN A 3 -5.44 7.19 -33.69
C GLN A 3 -5.99 5.83 -33.44
N LYS A 4 -5.44 4.89 -34.15
CA LYS A 4 -5.82 3.54 -33.95
C LYS A 4 -5.15 3.03 -32.68
N LEU A 5 -5.93 2.52 -31.78
CA LEU A 5 -5.37 1.98 -30.56
C LEU A 5 -4.63 0.69 -30.88
N LYS A 6 -3.42 0.60 -30.37
CA LYS A 6 -2.60 -0.55 -30.63
C LYS A 6 -3.05 -1.79 -29.87
N TYR A 7 -3.64 -1.58 -28.71
CA TYR A 7 -4.10 -2.66 -27.86
C TYR A 7 -5.57 -2.48 -27.54
N THR A 8 -6.25 -3.56 -27.22
CA THR A 8 -7.65 -3.50 -26.88
C THR A 8 -7.84 -3.42 -25.38
N THR A 9 -9.00 -2.90 -24.98
CA THR A 9 -9.31 -2.87 -23.56
C THR A 9 -9.43 -4.28 -23.00
N GLU A 10 -9.86 -5.23 -23.81
CA GLU A 10 -9.96 -6.61 -23.35
C GLU A 10 -8.59 -7.20 -23.04
N GLN A 11 -7.59 -6.87 -23.85
CA GLN A 11 -6.24 -7.32 -23.57
C GLN A 11 -5.76 -6.80 -22.22
N PHE A 12 -6.03 -5.52 -21.94
CA PHE A 12 -5.64 -4.94 -20.68
C PHE A 12 -6.46 -5.50 -19.52
N ARG A 13 -7.75 -5.71 -19.74
CA ARG A 13 -8.59 -6.24 -18.67
C ARG A 13 -8.08 -7.60 -18.21
N LYS A 14 -7.72 -8.44 -19.17
CA LYS A 14 -7.17 -9.75 -18.82
C LYS A 14 -5.82 -9.65 -18.14
N ALA A 15 -4.99 -8.70 -18.61
CA ALA A 15 -3.67 -8.53 -18.01
C ALA A 15 -3.74 -7.97 -16.59
N ILE A 16 -4.76 -7.16 -16.32
CA ILE A 16 -4.94 -6.58 -14.99
C ILE A 16 -5.36 -7.63 -13.97
N LYS A 17 -6.15 -8.58 -14.42
CA LYS A 17 -6.69 -9.60 -13.51
C LYS A 17 -5.53 -10.38 -12.88
N LEU A 18 -5.54 -10.45 -11.56
CA LEU A 18 -4.52 -11.14 -10.77
C LEU A 18 -3.12 -10.54 -10.96
N SER A 19 -3.06 -9.26 -11.32
CA SER A 19 -1.78 -8.56 -11.42
C SER A 19 -1.35 -7.95 -10.10
N GLY A 20 -2.26 -7.87 -9.15
CA GLY A 20 -1.98 -7.22 -7.87
C GLY A 20 -1.92 -5.71 -7.97
N GLY A 21 -2.29 -5.14 -9.13
CA GLY A 21 -2.20 -3.71 -9.32
C GLY A 21 -0.79 -3.23 -9.64
N VAL A 22 0.06 -4.13 -10.14
CA VAL A 22 1.43 -3.79 -10.48
C VAL A 22 1.50 -3.48 -11.96
N ILE A 23 1.72 -2.22 -12.30
CA ILE A 23 1.69 -1.79 -13.70
C ILE A 23 2.73 -2.49 -14.56
N SER A 24 3.91 -2.74 -14.02
CA SER A 24 4.95 -3.42 -14.79
C SER A 24 4.55 -4.84 -15.16
N VAL A 25 3.80 -5.51 -14.28
CA VAL A 25 3.29 -6.84 -14.59
C VAL A 25 2.25 -6.77 -15.70
N ILE A 26 1.36 -5.79 -15.60
CA ILE A 26 0.33 -5.58 -16.63
C ILE A 26 0.97 -5.30 -17.98
N ALA A 27 1.96 -4.41 -17.99
CA ALA A 27 2.66 -4.05 -19.22
C ALA A 27 3.34 -5.26 -19.84
N GLN A 28 3.97 -6.07 -19.01
CA GLN A 28 4.66 -7.26 -19.51
C GLN A 28 3.68 -8.24 -20.12
N ARG A 29 2.53 -8.42 -19.50
CA ARG A 29 1.51 -9.35 -20.00
C ARG A 29 0.93 -8.90 -21.32
N VAL A 30 0.71 -7.60 -21.48
CA VAL A 30 0.19 -7.05 -22.73
C VAL A 30 1.28 -6.97 -23.78
N GLY A 31 2.52 -6.76 -23.36
CA GLY A 31 3.63 -6.61 -24.30
C GLY A 31 3.88 -5.16 -24.68
N CYS A 32 3.68 -4.25 -23.72
CA CYS A 32 3.87 -2.83 -23.97
C CYS A 32 4.75 -2.24 -22.88
N SER A 33 5.06 -0.95 -23.03
CA SER A 33 5.87 -0.27 -22.03
C SER A 33 5.01 0.07 -20.83
N TRP A 34 5.70 0.36 -19.73
CA TRP A 34 5.04 0.78 -18.51
C TRP A 34 4.19 2.02 -18.73
N HIS A 35 4.74 2.99 -19.48
CA HIS A 35 4.01 4.22 -19.75
C HIS A 35 2.77 3.99 -20.58
N THR A 36 2.85 3.09 -21.55
CA THR A 36 1.70 2.77 -22.36
C THR A 36 0.62 2.12 -21.51
N ALA A 37 1.02 1.19 -20.65
CA ALA A 37 0.04 0.54 -19.77
C ALA A 37 -0.64 1.55 -18.87
N LYS A 38 0.14 2.45 -18.28
CA LYS A 38 -0.41 3.47 -17.40
C LYS A 38 -1.41 4.35 -18.15
N LYS A 39 -1.07 4.75 -19.37
CA LYS A 39 -1.96 5.60 -20.16
C LYS A 39 -3.28 4.92 -20.45
N TYR A 40 -3.25 3.65 -20.82
CA TYR A 40 -4.47 2.92 -21.11
C TYR A 40 -5.34 2.81 -19.85
N ILE A 41 -4.72 2.49 -18.73
CA ILE A 41 -5.46 2.36 -17.48
C ILE A 41 -6.12 3.68 -17.10
N GLU A 42 -5.42 4.78 -17.28
CA GLU A 42 -5.96 6.09 -16.95
C GLU A 42 -7.04 6.54 -17.92
N LYS A 43 -6.92 6.12 -19.17
CA LYS A 43 -7.83 6.58 -20.21
C LYS A 43 -9.20 5.89 -20.14
N PHE A 44 -9.23 4.63 -19.81
CA PHE A 44 -10.47 3.84 -19.85
C PHE A 44 -10.97 3.57 -18.43
N PRO A 45 -12.15 4.10 -18.09
CA PRO A 45 -12.68 3.92 -16.72
C PRO A 45 -12.82 2.45 -16.31
N THR A 46 -13.19 1.57 -17.22
CA THR A 46 -13.32 0.15 -16.86
C THR A 46 -11.97 -0.44 -16.48
N LEU A 47 -10.91 -0.01 -17.17
CA LEU A 47 -9.57 -0.48 -16.82
C LEU A 47 -9.09 0.12 -15.51
N ARG A 48 -9.43 1.38 -15.29
CA ARG A 48 -9.06 2.02 -14.02
C ARG A 48 -9.73 1.31 -12.87
N ASP A 49 -11.01 1.01 -13.01
CA ASP A 49 -11.73 0.32 -11.94
C ASP A 49 -11.13 -1.06 -11.67
N ALA A 50 -10.81 -1.79 -12.73
CA ALA A 50 -10.20 -3.11 -12.56
C ALA A 50 -8.84 -3.01 -11.87
N TYR A 51 -8.05 -2.02 -12.27
CA TYR A 51 -6.74 -1.79 -11.69
C TYR A 51 -6.85 -1.43 -10.21
N GLU A 52 -7.76 -0.53 -9.88
CA GLU A 52 -7.93 -0.11 -8.50
C GLU A 52 -8.43 -1.25 -7.63
N GLY A 53 -9.27 -2.12 -8.18
CA GLY A 53 -9.71 -3.29 -7.44
C GLY A 53 -8.58 -4.23 -7.12
N GLU A 54 -7.68 -4.45 -8.08
CA GLU A 54 -6.51 -5.28 -7.85
C GLU A 54 -5.60 -4.67 -6.80
N LEU A 55 -5.41 -3.35 -6.91
CA LEU A 55 -4.55 -2.66 -5.98
C LEU A 55 -5.13 -2.71 -4.57
N GLN A 56 -6.44 -2.53 -4.44
CA GLN A 56 -7.09 -2.60 -3.15
C GLN A 56 -6.94 -3.99 -2.53
N PHE A 57 -7.10 -5.02 -3.35
CA PHE A 57 -6.95 -6.39 -2.87
C PHE A 57 -5.54 -6.62 -2.34
N THR A 58 -4.52 -6.14 -3.08
CA THR A 58 -3.14 -6.27 -2.64
C THR A 58 -2.90 -5.52 -1.33
N ASN A 59 -3.47 -4.31 -1.25
CA ASN A 59 -3.35 -3.52 -0.03
C ASN A 59 -3.99 -4.23 1.16
N ASP A 60 -5.13 -4.88 0.93
CA ASP A 60 -5.79 -5.61 2.00
C ASP A 60 -4.95 -6.78 2.49
N ILE A 61 -4.29 -7.49 1.57
CA ILE A 61 -3.40 -8.57 1.94
C ILE A 61 -2.23 -8.03 2.76
N ALA A 62 -1.64 -6.94 2.29
CA ALA A 62 -0.52 -6.34 3.00
C ALA A 62 -0.94 -5.87 4.39
N LEU A 63 -2.12 -5.29 4.48
CA LEU A 63 -2.65 -4.83 5.76
C LEU A 63 -2.81 -6.00 6.72
N THR A 64 -3.30 -7.13 6.22
CA THR A 64 -3.47 -8.31 7.04
C THR A 64 -2.14 -8.76 7.63
N VAL A 65 -1.08 -8.75 6.81
CA VAL A 65 0.24 -9.13 7.28
C VAL A 65 0.74 -8.17 8.35
N VAL A 66 0.55 -6.87 8.12
CA VAL A 66 0.97 -5.86 9.08
C VAL A 66 0.23 -6.03 10.40
N LEU A 67 -1.08 -6.22 10.34
CA LEU A 67 -1.88 -6.38 11.54
C LEU A 67 -1.48 -7.64 12.32
N GLN A 68 -1.16 -8.70 11.60
CA GLN A 68 -0.73 -9.93 12.25
C GLN A 68 0.58 -9.71 12.99
N ALA A 69 1.52 -9.00 12.37
CA ALA A 69 2.79 -8.70 13.02
C ALA A 69 2.57 -7.87 14.29
N ILE A 70 1.66 -6.90 14.22
CA ILE A 70 1.37 -6.07 15.38
C ILE A 70 0.75 -6.93 16.49
N LYS A 71 -0.15 -7.82 16.15
CA LYS A 71 -0.77 -8.69 17.13
C LYS A 71 0.24 -9.61 17.81
N GLU A 72 1.30 -9.94 17.08
CA GLU A 72 2.35 -10.79 17.63
C GLU A 72 3.36 -10.01 18.46
N GLY A 73 3.17 -8.69 18.53
CA GLY A 73 4.01 -7.87 19.39
C GLY A 73 5.24 -7.28 18.72
N ASP A 74 5.23 -7.18 17.39
CA ASP A 74 6.35 -6.59 16.68
C ASP A 74 6.32 -5.09 16.87
N VAL A 75 7.19 -4.60 17.75
CA VAL A 75 7.22 -3.18 18.09
C VAL A 75 7.60 -2.32 16.89
N GLY A 76 8.54 -2.78 16.07
CA GLY A 76 8.94 -2.02 14.89
C GLY A 76 7.79 -1.80 13.94
N THR A 77 7.00 -2.85 13.70
CA THR A 77 5.86 -2.72 12.82
C THR A 77 4.80 -1.80 13.42
N ALA A 78 4.57 -1.90 14.72
CA ALA A 78 3.61 -1.05 15.39
C ALA A 78 4.01 0.42 15.31
N LYS A 79 5.28 0.70 15.51
CA LYS A 79 5.79 2.07 15.40
C LYS A 79 5.63 2.59 13.98
N TRP A 80 5.97 1.76 13.00
CA TRP A 80 5.81 2.15 11.61
C TRP A 80 4.36 2.46 11.29
N TRP A 81 3.44 1.62 11.77
CA TRP A 81 2.01 1.84 11.56
C TRP A 81 1.56 3.18 12.12
N LEU A 82 1.96 3.47 13.36
CA LEU A 82 1.57 4.73 13.99
C LEU A 82 2.14 5.93 13.24
N THR A 83 3.36 5.79 12.75
CA THR A 83 3.98 6.85 11.97
C THR A 83 3.17 7.18 10.73
N LYS A 84 2.63 6.15 10.06
CA LYS A 84 1.87 6.34 8.84
C LYS A 84 0.44 6.78 9.08
N LYS A 85 -0.18 6.30 10.16
CA LYS A 85 -1.59 6.58 10.42
C LYS A 85 -1.79 7.83 11.25
N ARG A 86 -0.82 8.15 12.09
CA ARG A 86 -0.92 9.34 12.95
C ARG A 86 0.39 10.13 12.85
N PRO A 87 0.70 10.61 11.66
CA PRO A 87 2.01 11.25 11.45
C PRO A 87 2.20 12.52 12.25
N LEU A 88 1.12 13.20 12.63
CA LEU A 88 1.26 14.39 13.44
C LEU A 88 1.75 14.09 14.84
N GLU A 89 1.52 12.87 15.31
CA GLU A 89 1.94 12.47 16.64
C GLU A 89 3.22 11.66 16.63
N PHE A 90 3.40 10.83 15.60
CA PHE A 90 4.50 9.87 15.58
C PHE A 90 5.34 9.93 14.30
N GLY A 91 4.99 10.81 13.36
CA GLY A 91 5.65 10.84 12.07
C GLY A 91 7.05 11.41 12.14
N GLU A 92 7.91 10.90 11.28
CA GLU A 92 9.30 11.34 11.23
C GLU A 92 9.44 12.75 10.69
N GLN A 93 8.51 13.17 9.86
CA GLN A 93 8.56 14.53 9.35
C GLN A 93 8.12 15.54 10.40
N GLN A 94 7.68 15.08 11.53
CA GLN A 94 7.53 15.95 12.66
C GLN A 94 8.88 16.55 12.95
N VAL A 95 8.89 17.80 13.29
CA VAL A 95 10.11 18.53 13.48
C VAL A 95 11.06 17.75 14.33
N PRO A 96 12.28 17.55 13.87
CA PRO A 96 13.29 16.89 14.68
C PRO A 96 13.73 17.84 15.77
N THR A 97 13.02 17.80 16.83
CA THR A 97 13.32 18.68 17.95
C THR A 97 13.79 17.85 19.11
N VAL A 98 14.14 18.57 20.16
CA VAL A 98 14.56 17.91 21.37
C VAL A 98 13.51 16.95 21.84
N GLU A 99 12.29 17.24 21.55
CA GLU A 99 11.20 16.39 22.03
C GLU A 99 11.30 14.99 21.51
N GLN A 100 12.03 14.81 20.46
CA GLN A 100 12.14 13.46 19.90
C GLN A 100 12.82 12.51 20.83
N HIS A 101 13.62 13.03 21.75
CA HIS A 101 14.25 12.14 22.68
C HIS A 101 13.24 11.58 23.67
N SER A 102 12.10 12.20 23.79
CA SER A 102 11.06 11.63 24.61
C SER A 102 10.55 10.33 24.00
N SER A 103 11.11 9.95 22.87
CA SER A 103 10.75 8.70 22.24
C SER A 103 10.94 7.51 23.16
N VAL A 104 11.81 7.63 24.16
CA VAL A 104 11.97 6.55 25.12
C VAL A 104 10.66 6.28 25.84
N GLU A 105 9.99 7.35 26.28
CA GLU A 105 8.70 7.20 26.91
C GLU A 105 7.66 6.72 25.93
N ASP A 106 7.71 7.23 24.71
CA ASP A 106 6.79 6.80 23.67
C ASP A 106 6.93 5.31 23.40
N LEU A 107 8.16 4.83 23.38
CA LEU A 107 8.41 3.42 23.17
C LEU A 107 7.84 2.57 24.31
N ALA A 108 7.97 3.06 25.53
CA ALA A 108 7.43 2.34 26.67
C ALA A 108 5.91 2.24 26.57
N VAL A 109 5.26 3.34 26.20
CA VAL A 109 3.81 3.34 26.04
C VAL A 109 3.39 2.37 24.96
N LEU A 110 4.09 2.40 23.83
CA LEU A 110 3.78 1.51 22.73
C LEU A 110 3.94 0.04 23.14
N ALA A 111 5.01 -0.24 23.86
CA ALA A 111 5.25 -1.61 24.32
C ALA A 111 4.14 -2.09 25.23
N GLU A 112 3.65 -1.20 26.10
CA GLU A 112 2.56 -1.54 26.97
C GLU A 112 1.28 -1.80 26.20
N MET A 113 1.00 -0.94 25.24
CA MET A 113 -0.21 -1.09 24.43
C MET A 113 -0.19 -2.42 23.68
N ILE A 114 0.95 -2.77 23.12
CA ILE A 114 1.09 -4.01 22.40
C ILE A 114 0.94 -5.20 23.33
N ARG A 115 1.54 -5.09 24.50
CA ARG A 115 1.46 -6.16 25.49
C ARG A 115 0.02 -6.37 25.93
N ASP A 116 -0.71 -5.27 26.19
CA ASP A 116 -2.10 -5.36 26.58
C ASP A 116 -2.93 -6.04 25.50
N ALA A 117 -2.71 -5.66 24.25
CA ALA A 117 -3.44 -6.25 23.15
C ALA A 117 -3.14 -7.73 23.05
N HIS A 118 -1.88 -8.10 23.28
CA HIS A 118 -1.46 -9.50 23.20
C HIS A 118 -2.06 -10.32 24.33
N GLU A 119 -2.12 -9.75 25.51
CA GLU A 119 -2.64 -10.45 26.67
C GLU A 119 -4.14 -10.64 26.63
N ARG A 120 -4.82 -9.83 25.85
CA ARG A 120 -6.27 -9.96 25.74
C ARG A 120 -6.68 -11.15 24.87
N ASP A 121 -5.77 -11.65 24.11
CA ASP A 121 -6.04 -12.82 23.29
C ASP A 121 -5.85 -14.06 24.12
#